data_5d98f12e8b3c6dd4f280a0b633cb4741
#
_entry.id   5d98f12e8b3c6dd4f280a0b633cb4741
#
_cell.length_a   1.000
_cell.length_b   1.000
_cell.length_c   1.000
_cell.angle_alpha   90.00
_cell.angle_beta   90.00
_cell.angle_gamma   90.00
#
_symmetry.space_group_name_H-M   'P 1'
#
loop_
_entity.id
_entity.type
_entity.pdbx_description
1 polymer ?
#
loop_
_entity_poly.entity_id
_entity_poly.type
_entity_poly.pdbx_seq_one_letter_code
_entity_poly.pdbx_strand_id
1 'polypeptide(L)'
;MQKNNQFKLLYNQLWLFDERKVQRINPQVKLGQWQNIEDSGDNMRENVAILMSEQTKLRVEKEEKWLTKRKETPAILAKSIVLNQSNEFKINVPQDLINNWDSLVSSINICNKCDLSNGRQNTVIDRGNRQAKWMFIGEAPGEHDDVKGIPFVGASGELLDKMITAMKLDVNNDVYICNVIKCKPPYNRNPESHEVNMCNNYLLSQINLVKPQIIIALGRFASQALLSSDLATNKLRGQVHSIKNIPVIVTYHPAYLLRNVAAKKDAWEDLQLAMKVFNSNENKN
;
A
#
# COMPACT_ATOMS: atom_id res chain seq x y z
N MET A 1 31.14 0.15 14.05
CA MET A 1 31.10 1.39 13.23
C MET A 1 30.99 1.15 11.72
N GLN A 2 31.57 0.10 11.13
CA GLN A 2 31.49 -0.15 9.66
C GLN A 2 30.11 -0.53 9.11
N LYS A 3 29.25 -1.20 9.87
CA LYS A 3 27.90 -1.57 9.42
C LYS A 3 26.97 -0.34 9.19
N ASN A 4 27.12 0.74 9.94
CA ASN A 4 26.31 1.94 9.78
C ASN A 4 26.60 2.73 8.50
N ASN A 5 27.83 2.67 7.97
CA ASN A 5 28.20 3.36 6.74
C ASN A 5 27.67 2.67 5.47
N GLN A 6 27.60 1.33 5.46
CA GLN A 6 26.99 0.59 4.35
C GLN A 6 25.47 0.84 4.24
N PHE A 7 24.77 0.96 5.37
CA PHE A 7 23.36 1.31 5.40
C PHE A 7 23.09 2.72 4.88
N LYS A 8 23.94 3.68 5.23
CA LYS A 8 23.84 5.06 4.74
C LYS A 8 24.09 5.17 3.23
N LEU A 9 25.02 4.38 2.69
CA LEU A 9 25.30 4.31 1.25
C LEU A 9 24.15 3.66 0.46
N LEU A 10 23.59 2.55 0.95
CA LEU A 10 22.41 1.90 0.35
C LEU A 10 21.17 2.78 0.42
N TYR A 11 20.95 3.46 1.54
CA TYR A 11 19.86 4.44 1.71
C TYR A 11 19.99 5.57 0.69
N ASN A 12 21.19 6.11 0.48
CA ASN A 12 21.43 7.17 -0.50
C ASN A 12 21.34 6.68 -1.95
N GLN A 13 21.78 5.46 -2.27
CA GLN A 13 21.77 4.93 -3.65
C GLN A 13 20.37 4.46 -4.12
N LEU A 14 19.57 3.87 -3.23
CA LEU A 14 18.25 3.32 -3.58
C LEU A 14 17.11 4.36 -3.51
N TRP A 15 17.32 5.46 -2.77
CA TRP A 15 16.30 6.46 -2.52
C TRP A 15 16.66 7.85 -3.07
N LEU A 16 17.76 7.94 -3.81
CA LEU A 16 18.24 9.18 -4.38
C LEU A 16 17.20 9.82 -5.31
N PHE A 17 16.93 11.08 -5.01
CA PHE A 17 16.26 12.06 -5.83
C PHE A 17 16.61 11.87 -7.31
N ASP A 18 15.62 11.66 -8.15
CA ASP A 18 15.76 11.92 -9.56
C ASP A 18 15.73 13.45 -9.73
N GLU A 19 16.92 14.06 -9.73
CA GLU A 19 17.11 15.51 -9.89
C GLU A 19 16.37 16.05 -11.12
N ARG A 20 16.18 15.22 -12.17
CA ARG A 20 15.44 15.55 -13.37
C ARG A 20 13.93 15.72 -13.14
N LYS A 21 13.36 15.05 -12.10
CA LYS A 21 11.96 15.24 -11.71
C LYS A 21 11.76 16.52 -10.88
N VAL A 22 12.75 16.94 -10.09
CA VAL A 22 12.71 18.20 -9.35
C VAL A 22 12.73 19.39 -10.30
N GLN A 23 13.51 19.36 -11.39
CA GLN A 23 13.52 20.41 -12.42
C GLN A 23 12.20 20.54 -13.18
N ARG A 24 11.43 19.46 -13.35
CA ARG A 24 10.08 19.52 -13.96
C ARG A 24 9.05 20.20 -13.06
N ILE A 25 9.25 20.18 -11.74
CA ILE A 25 8.34 20.80 -10.76
C ILE A 25 8.74 22.25 -10.49
N ASN A 26 10.03 22.58 -10.59
CA ASN A 26 10.55 23.94 -10.44
C ASN A 26 11.70 24.21 -11.42
N PRO A 27 11.42 24.83 -12.58
CA PRO A 27 12.40 25.09 -13.63
C PRO A 27 13.55 26.04 -13.22
N GLN A 28 13.45 26.72 -12.08
CA GLN A 28 14.46 27.68 -11.60
C GLN A 28 15.56 27.00 -10.76
N VAL A 29 15.46 25.72 -10.44
CA VAL A 29 16.49 24.98 -9.69
C VAL A 29 17.55 24.47 -10.65
N LYS A 30 18.76 25.03 -10.59
CA LYS A 30 19.91 24.58 -11.37
C LYS A 30 20.53 23.32 -10.77
N LEU A 31 20.80 22.30 -11.61
CA LEU A 31 21.54 21.09 -11.27
C LEU A 31 22.91 21.44 -10.67
N GLY A 32 23.25 20.89 -9.50
CA GLY A 32 24.57 21.03 -8.87
C GLY A 32 24.67 22.06 -7.73
N GLN A 33 23.61 22.80 -7.40
CA GLN A 33 23.68 23.84 -6.33
C GLN A 33 23.42 23.29 -4.90
N TRP A 34 23.23 22.00 -4.71
CA TRP A 34 22.91 21.41 -3.41
C TRP A 34 24.11 21.17 -2.46
N GLN A 35 25.33 21.38 -2.93
CA GLN A 35 26.52 21.15 -2.12
C GLN A 35 26.89 22.30 -1.16
N ASN A 36 26.25 23.49 -1.27
CA ASN A 36 26.62 24.71 -0.52
C ASN A 36 25.47 25.33 0.29
N ILE A 37 24.48 24.54 0.77
CA ILE A 37 23.32 25.07 1.52
C ILE A 37 23.53 24.99 3.06
N GLU A 38 24.73 24.89 3.56
CA GLU A 38 24.95 25.01 5.00
C GLU A 38 25.06 26.48 5.50
N ASP A 39 25.22 27.48 4.62
CA ASP A 39 25.56 28.84 5.04
C ASP A 39 24.61 29.99 4.67
N SER A 40 23.38 29.72 4.20
CA SER A 40 22.40 30.80 3.93
C SER A 40 20.98 30.50 4.42
N GLY A 41 20.87 30.29 5.74
CA GLY A 41 19.77 29.56 6.40
C GLY A 41 18.45 30.28 6.62
N ASP A 42 18.32 31.58 6.69
CA ASP A 42 17.13 32.18 7.34
C ASP A 42 16.04 32.67 6.36
N ASN A 43 16.37 33.23 5.22
CA ASN A 43 15.36 33.78 4.31
C ASN A 43 14.57 32.70 3.50
N MET A 44 15.13 31.53 3.28
CA MET A 44 14.46 30.48 2.53
C MET A 44 13.49 29.66 3.41
N ARG A 45 13.79 29.53 4.71
CA ARG A 45 12.91 28.88 5.69
C ARG A 45 11.62 29.66 5.94
N GLU A 46 11.70 30.99 6.01
CA GLU A 46 10.54 31.87 6.16
C GLU A 46 9.60 31.80 4.95
N ASN A 47 10.11 31.86 3.74
CA ASN A 47 9.29 31.81 2.52
C ASN A 47 8.61 30.43 2.31
N VAL A 48 9.27 29.32 2.67
CA VAL A 48 8.68 27.99 2.64
C VAL A 48 7.63 27.83 3.76
N ALA A 49 7.88 28.39 4.94
CA ALA A 49 6.93 28.37 6.06
C ALA A 49 5.65 29.17 5.75
N ILE A 50 5.76 30.32 5.06
CA ILE A 50 4.62 31.15 4.64
C ILE A 50 3.76 30.40 3.58
N LEU A 51 4.38 29.80 2.57
CA LEU A 51 3.67 29.02 1.55
C LEU A 51 2.98 27.75 2.12
N MET A 52 3.62 27.08 3.09
CA MET A 52 3.01 25.95 3.79
C MET A 52 1.87 26.39 4.71
N SER A 53 1.93 27.60 5.31
CA SER A 53 0.88 28.12 6.19
C SER A 53 -0.40 28.49 5.42
N GLU A 54 -0.30 29.03 4.21
CA GLU A 54 -1.45 29.36 3.36
C GLU A 54 -2.15 28.10 2.82
N GLN A 55 -1.40 27.10 2.39
CA GLN A 55 -1.98 25.82 1.96
C GLN A 55 -2.62 25.06 3.12
N THR A 56 -2.08 25.18 4.33
CA THR A 56 -2.64 24.57 5.54
C THR A 56 -3.93 25.26 5.97
N LYS A 57 -4.02 26.59 5.89
CA LYS A 57 -5.25 27.36 6.17
C LYS A 57 -6.39 26.98 5.21
N LEU A 58 -6.12 26.91 3.90
CA LEU A 58 -7.10 26.49 2.89
C LEU A 58 -7.58 25.05 3.08
N ARG A 59 -6.75 24.18 3.64
CA ARG A 59 -7.10 22.78 3.93
C ARG A 59 -7.97 22.68 5.19
N VAL A 60 -7.65 23.43 6.23
CA VAL A 60 -8.43 23.49 7.48
C VAL A 60 -9.82 24.07 7.23
N GLU A 61 -9.97 25.15 6.45
CA GLU A 61 -11.26 25.71 6.09
C GLU A 61 -12.15 24.74 5.28
N LYS A 62 -11.56 23.92 4.41
CA LYS A 62 -12.28 22.88 3.68
C LYS A 62 -12.70 21.73 4.59
N GLU A 63 -11.89 21.35 5.56
CA GLU A 63 -12.22 20.30 6.53
C GLU A 63 -13.29 20.77 7.53
N GLU A 64 -13.24 22.03 7.99
CA GLU A 64 -14.28 22.60 8.87
C GLU A 64 -15.65 22.73 8.16
N LYS A 65 -15.66 23.13 6.89
CA LYS A 65 -16.90 23.16 6.07
C LYS A 65 -17.48 21.77 5.84
N TRP A 66 -16.64 20.72 5.81
CA TRP A 66 -17.08 19.34 5.67
C TRP A 66 -17.62 18.77 6.99
N LEU A 67 -17.02 19.15 8.13
CA LEU A 67 -17.45 18.74 9.47
C LEU A 67 -18.77 19.40 9.90
N THR A 68 -19.02 20.64 9.52
CA THR A 68 -20.30 21.33 9.80
C THR A 68 -21.48 20.75 9.04
N LYS A 69 -21.24 20.16 7.86
CA LYS A 69 -22.30 19.47 7.08
C LYS A 69 -22.72 18.09 7.64
N ARG A 70 -21.99 17.53 8.62
CA ARG A 70 -22.22 16.20 9.22
C ARG A 70 -23.00 16.20 10.54
N LYS A 71 -23.44 17.36 11.04
CA LYS A 71 -24.11 17.46 12.35
C LYS A 71 -25.61 17.18 12.36
N GLU A 72 -26.18 16.70 11.26
CA GLU A 72 -27.60 16.33 11.21
C GLU A 72 -27.79 14.86 10.79
N THR A 73 -27.54 13.94 11.71
CA THR A 73 -28.17 12.61 11.69
C THR A 73 -28.43 12.13 13.12
N PRO A 74 -29.64 11.58 13.41
CA PRO A 74 -30.11 11.37 14.79
C PRO A 74 -29.41 10.17 15.46
N ALA A 75 -29.19 10.34 16.77
CA ALA A 75 -28.73 9.31 17.69
C ALA A 75 -29.72 8.13 17.77
N ILE A 76 -29.26 6.94 17.36
CA ILE A 76 -29.94 5.70 17.73
C ILE A 76 -28.92 4.70 18.28
N LEU A 77 -29.09 4.42 19.55
CA LEU A 77 -28.68 3.28 20.39
C LEU A 77 -27.17 2.99 20.58
N ALA A 78 -26.65 3.54 21.66
CA ALA A 78 -25.61 2.89 22.43
C ALA A 78 -26.20 1.66 23.17
N LYS A 79 -25.87 0.44 22.75
CA LYS A 79 -25.99 -0.77 23.58
C LYS A 79 -24.60 -1.26 23.91
N SER A 80 -24.34 -1.32 25.22
CA SER A 80 -23.18 -1.87 25.90
C SER A 80 -22.69 -3.18 25.29
N ILE A 81 -21.44 -3.19 24.79
CA ILE A 81 -20.74 -4.41 24.42
C ILE A 81 -19.78 -4.73 25.56
N VAL A 82 -20.08 -5.81 26.29
CA VAL A 82 -19.21 -6.47 27.24
C VAL A 82 -18.02 -7.05 26.49
N LEU A 83 -16.81 -6.61 26.81
CA LEU A 83 -15.56 -7.17 26.30
C LEU A 83 -15.34 -8.56 26.90
N ASN A 84 -15.65 -9.60 26.17
CA ASN A 84 -15.15 -10.95 26.43
C ASN A 84 -13.83 -11.14 25.69
N GLN A 85 -12.76 -11.38 26.44
CA GLN A 85 -11.43 -11.76 25.96
C GLN A 85 -11.52 -13.16 25.34
N SER A 86 -11.33 -13.22 24.04
CA SER A 86 -10.95 -14.32 23.13
C SER A 86 -11.67 -14.16 21.77
N ASN A 87 -11.38 -13.08 21.09
CA ASN A 87 -11.79 -12.93 19.69
C ASN A 87 -10.65 -13.37 18.76
N GLU A 88 -10.56 -14.67 18.53
CA GLU A 88 -10.12 -15.17 17.24
C GLU A 88 -11.09 -14.59 16.20
N PHE A 89 -10.65 -13.63 15.41
CA PHE A 89 -11.39 -13.14 14.25
C PHE A 89 -11.53 -14.31 13.27
N LYS A 90 -12.63 -15.04 13.37
CA LYS A 90 -13.01 -16.03 12.37
C LYS A 90 -13.39 -15.27 11.11
N ILE A 91 -12.42 -15.11 10.19
CA ILE A 91 -12.75 -14.78 8.81
C ILE A 91 -13.63 -15.92 8.31
N ASN A 92 -14.90 -15.64 8.04
CA ASN A 92 -15.75 -16.59 7.34
C ASN A 92 -15.13 -16.81 5.96
N VAL A 93 -14.37 -17.88 5.83
CA VAL A 93 -13.82 -18.32 4.55
C VAL A 93 -15.01 -18.81 3.74
N PRO A 94 -15.35 -18.14 2.63
CA PRO A 94 -16.42 -18.64 1.77
C PRO A 94 -16.11 -20.08 1.36
N GLN A 95 -17.12 -20.95 1.37
CA GLN A 95 -16.95 -22.35 0.97
C GLN A 95 -16.62 -22.50 -0.52
N ASP A 96 -16.76 -21.41 -1.31
CA ASP A 96 -16.66 -21.40 -2.76
C ASP A 96 -15.37 -20.70 -3.26
N LEU A 97 -14.22 -20.98 -2.64
CA LEU A 97 -12.95 -20.50 -3.18
C LEU A 97 -12.62 -21.18 -4.51
N ILE A 98 -12.23 -20.40 -5.49
CA ILE A 98 -11.79 -20.91 -6.79
C ILE A 98 -10.41 -21.55 -6.63
N ASN A 99 -10.28 -22.84 -6.97
CA ASN A 99 -9.11 -23.66 -6.65
C ASN A 99 -8.16 -23.87 -7.84
N ASN A 100 -8.37 -23.19 -8.96
CA ASN A 100 -7.44 -23.23 -10.10
C ASN A 100 -7.35 -21.85 -10.76
N TRP A 101 -6.19 -21.57 -11.39
CA TRP A 101 -5.89 -20.29 -11.98
C TRP A 101 -6.77 -19.94 -13.19
N ASP A 102 -7.06 -20.89 -14.06
CA ASP A 102 -7.82 -20.62 -15.28
C ASP A 102 -9.26 -20.20 -14.94
N SER A 103 -9.90 -20.91 -14.02
CA SER A 103 -11.22 -20.57 -13.52
C SER A 103 -11.23 -19.22 -12.79
N LEU A 104 -10.17 -18.91 -12.00
CA LEU A 104 -10.06 -17.65 -11.30
C LEU A 104 -9.91 -16.47 -12.27
N VAL A 105 -8.99 -16.57 -13.22
CA VAL A 105 -8.75 -15.54 -14.24
C VAL A 105 -10.00 -15.31 -15.08
N SER A 106 -10.65 -16.39 -15.54
CA SER A 106 -11.89 -16.29 -16.31
C SER A 106 -13.00 -15.62 -15.52
N SER A 107 -13.18 -16.00 -14.24
CA SER A 107 -14.20 -15.41 -13.36
C SER A 107 -13.96 -13.91 -13.08
N ILE A 108 -12.71 -13.50 -12.95
CA ILE A 108 -12.36 -12.09 -12.75
C ILE A 108 -12.64 -11.30 -14.03
N ASN A 109 -12.25 -11.83 -15.20
CA ASN A 109 -12.38 -11.12 -16.48
C ASN A 109 -13.84 -10.81 -16.83
N ILE A 110 -14.76 -11.73 -16.55
CA ILE A 110 -16.20 -11.55 -16.83
C ILE A 110 -16.98 -10.97 -15.64
N CYS A 111 -16.30 -10.62 -14.53
CA CYS A 111 -16.94 -10.17 -13.31
C CYS A 111 -17.73 -8.86 -13.51
N ASN A 112 -18.97 -8.85 -13.04
CA ASN A 112 -19.87 -7.68 -13.02
C ASN A 112 -20.55 -7.50 -11.65
N LYS A 113 -19.91 -7.96 -10.55
CA LYS A 113 -20.50 -7.96 -9.20
C LYS A 113 -20.63 -6.57 -8.57
N CYS A 114 -19.98 -5.55 -9.10
CA CYS A 114 -20.07 -4.17 -8.64
C CYS A 114 -19.90 -3.19 -9.81
N ASP A 115 -20.26 -1.93 -9.59
CA ASP A 115 -20.27 -0.89 -10.62
C ASP A 115 -18.91 -0.55 -11.23
N LEU A 116 -17.81 -0.94 -10.56
CA LEU A 116 -16.47 -0.76 -11.12
C LEU A 116 -16.26 -1.51 -12.44
N SER A 117 -17.05 -2.55 -12.70
CA SER A 117 -17.00 -3.28 -13.97
C SER A 117 -17.38 -2.43 -15.18
N ASN A 118 -18.22 -1.41 -14.98
CA ASN A 118 -18.69 -0.54 -16.06
C ASN A 118 -17.68 0.48 -16.54
N GLY A 119 -16.70 0.82 -15.67
CA GLY A 119 -15.72 1.88 -15.96
C GLY A 119 -14.29 1.42 -16.18
N ARG A 120 -13.99 0.13 -16.01
CA ARG A 120 -12.64 -0.43 -16.24
C ARG A 120 -12.37 -0.60 -17.73
N GLN A 121 -11.11 -0.41 -18.15
CA GLN A 121 -10.63 -0.86 -19.46
C GLN A 121 -10.25 -2.34 -19.42
N ASN A 122 -9.52 -2.73 -18.37
CA ASN A 122 -9.10 -4.11 -18.13
C ASN A 122 -9.34 -4.51 -16.68
N THR A 123 -9.46 -5.81 -16.44
CA THR A 123 -9.28 -6.38 -15.12
C THR A 123 -7.79 -6.45 -14.79
N VAL A 124 -7.41 -6.11 -13.56
CA VAL A 124 -6.02 -6.12 -13.11
C VAL A 124 -5.85 -7.23 -12.09
N ILE A 125 -5.31 -8.37 -12.53
CA ILE A 125 -5.32 -9.60 -11.74
C ILE A 125 -4.06 -9.72 -10.88
N ASP A 126 -2.91 -9.87 -11.54
CA ASP A 126 -1.64 -10.14 -10.88
C ASP A 126 -0.42 -9.71 -11.70
N ARG A 127 0.74 -9.72 -11.04
CA ARG A 127 2.08 -9.60 -11.63
C ARG A 127 3.07 -10.41 -10.80
N GLY A 128 4.11 -10.94 -11.44
CA GLY A 128 5.17 -11.75 -10.82
C GLY A 128 4.87 -13.25 -10.85
N ASN A 129 5.41 -14.00 -9.90
CA ASN A 129 5.39 -15.44 -9.89
C ASN A 129 4.21 -15.99 -9.06
N ARG A 130 3.33 -16.77 -9.66
CA ARG A 130 2.20 -17.43 -9.00
C ARG A 130 2.59 -18.53 -7.99
N GLN A 131 3.87 -18.89 -7.93
CA GLN A 131 4.45 -19.81 -6.94
C GLN A 131 5.38 -19.12 -5.96
N ALA A 132 5.32 -17.79 -5.87
CA ALA A 132 6.20 -17.01 -5.02
C ALA A 132 5.92 -17.24 -3.53
N LYS A 133 6.98 -17.18 -2.74
CA LYS A 133 6.90 -17.22 -1.27
C LYS A 133 6.46 -15.88 -0.67
N TRP A 134 6.70 -14.77 -1.36
CA TRP A 134 6.35 -13.41 -0.94
C TRP A 134 5.15 -12.89 -1.72
N MET A 135 4.15 -12.38 -1.02
CA MET A 135 2.97 -11.79 -1.65
C MET A 135 2.79 -10.35 -1.22
N PHE A 136 2.75 -9.43 -2.18
CA PHE A 136 2.50 -8.00 -1.95
C PHE A 136 1.07 -7.66 -2.39
N ILE A 137 0.30 -7.06 -1.49
CA ILE A 137 -1.11 -6.75 -1.72
C ILE A 137 -1.32 -5.25 -1.57
N GLY A 138 -1.70 -4.60 -2.68
CA GLY A 138 -2.09 -3.19 -2.71
C GLY A 138 -3.60 -3.00 -2.56
N GLU A 139 -4.04 -1.77 -2.76
CA GLU A 139 -5.43 -1.34 -2.58
C GLU A 139 -6.28 -1.61 -3.84
N ALA A 140 -5.95 -0.95 -4.93
CA ALA A 140 -6.74 -0.90 -6.16
C ALA A 140 -5.83 -0.57 -7.36
N PRO A 141 -6.24 -0.94 -8.59
CA PRO A 141 -5.56 -0.51 -9.80
C PRO A 141 -5.61 1.02 -9.98
N GLY A 142 -4.49 1.59 -10.44
CA GLY A 142 -4.41 2.96 -10.93
C GLY A 142 -4.70 3.07 -12.43
N GLU A 143 -4.60 4.29 -12.99
CA GLU A 143 -4.84 4.56 -14.41
C GLU A 143 -3.96 3.71 -15.34
N HIS A 144 -2.65 3.69 -15.07
CA HIS A 144 -1.71 2.91 -15.88
C HIS A 144 -1.92 1.40 -15.75
N ASP A 145 -2.36 0.94 -14.57
CA ASP A 145 -2.64 -0.46 -14.32
C ASP A 145 -3.86 -0.93 -15.10
N ASP A 146 -4.92 -0.10 -15.12
CA ASP A 146 -6.16 -0.35 -15.86
C ASP A 146 -5.92 -0.43 -17.38
N VAL A 147 -5.10 0.48 -17.92
CA VAL A 147 -4.74 0.47 -19.35
C VAL A 147 -3.94 -0.78 -19.73
N LYS A 148 -3.02 -1.26 -18.85
CA LYS A 148 -2.15 -2.38 -19.14
C LYS A 148 -2.69 -3.73 -18.66
N GLY A 149 -3.72 -3.75 -17.81
CA GLY A 149 -4.21 -4.97 -17.16
C GLY A 149 -3.22 -5.58 -16.15
N ILE A 150 -2.21 -4.84 -15.71
CA ILE A 150 -1.11 -5.31 -14.84
C ILE A 150 -1.01 -4.39 -13.63
N PRO A 151 -0.93 -4.92 -12.38
CA PRO A 151 -0.84 -4.09 -11.17
C PRO A 151 0.55 -3.43 -11.03
N PHE A 152 0.57 -2.23 -10.47
CA PHE A 152 1.78 -1.50 -10.12
C PHE A 152 2.72 -1.23 -11.30
N VAL A 153 2.20 -0.72 -12.42
CA VAL A 153 3.01 -0.33 -13.60
C VAL A 153 3.24 1.18 -13.73
N GLY A 154 2.69 1.99 -12.82
CA GLY A 154 2.93 3.43 -12.74
C GLY A 154 4.03 3.79 -11.73
N ALA A 155 4.17 5.08 -11.40
CA ALA A 155 5.21 5.60 -10.49
C ALA A 155 5.23 4.93 -9.10
N SER A 156 4.05 4.56 -8.55
CA SER A 156 3.98 3.79 -7.30
C SER A 156 4.51 2.37 -7.46
N GLY A 157 4.35 1.78 -8.64
CA GLY A 157 4.91 0.47 -8.98
C GLY A 157 6.42 0.51 -9.13
N GLU A 158 6.96 1.54 -9.79
CA GLU A 158 8.42 1.75 -9.87
C GLU A 158 9.05 1.85 -8.48
N LEU A 159 8.37 2.51 -7.54
CA LEU A 159 8.84 2.57 -6.15
C LEU A 159 8.75 1.20 -5.47
N LEU A 160 7.65 0.46 -5.67
CA LEU A 160 7.49 -0.90 -5.13
C LEU A 160 8.60 -1.82 -5.65
N ASP A 161 8.94 -1.77 -6.93
CA ASP A 161 10.02 -2.56 -7.52
C ASP A 161 11.37 -2.26 -6.86
N LYS A 162 11.66 -0.98 -6.58
CA LYS A 162 12.85 -0.58 -5.83
C LYS A 162 12.83 -1.08 -4.38
N MET A 163 11.67 -1.09 -3.72
CA MET A 163 11.51 -1.63 -2.37
C MET A 163 11.80 -3.14 -2.34
N ILE A 164 11.27 -3.89 -3.31
CA ILE A 164 11.48 -5.33 -3.47
C ILE A 164 12.96 -5.63 -3.75
N THR A 165 13.57 -4.90 -4.69
CA THR A 165 15.01 -5.03 -5.00
C THR A 165 15.89 -4.72 -3.77
N ALA A 166 15.51 -3.75 -2.94
CA ALA A 166 16.23 -3.43 -1.70
C ALA A 166 16.17 -4.58 -0.68
N MET A 167 15.14 -5.41 -0.71
CA MET A 167 15.03 -6.65 0.07
C MET A 167 15.86 -7.79 -0.54
N LYS A 168 16.56 -7.58 -1.67
CA LYS A 168 17.29 -8.57 -2.46
C LYS A 168 16.37 -9.64 -3.07
N LEU A 169 15.15 -9.27 -3.42
CA LEU A 169 14.18 -10.11 -4.10
C LEU A 169 14.08 -9.70 -5.58
N ASP A 170 13.87 -10.68 -6.44
CA ASP A 170 13.56 -10.47 -7.86
C ASP A 170 12.04 -10.30 -8.05
N VAL A 171 11.66 -9.20 -8.72
CA VAL A 171 10.24 -8.82 -8.91
C VAL A 171 9.45 -9.85 -9.73
N ASN A 172 10.12 -10.60 -10.60
CA ASN A 172 9.46 -11.56 -11.49
C ASN A 172 9.46 -12.99 -10.93
N ASN A 173 10.46 -13.33 -10.11
CA ASN A 173 10.66 -14.71 -9.65
C ASN A 173 10.28 -14.93 -8.18
N ASP A 174 10.57 -13.95 -7.30
CA ASP A 174 10.45 -14.16 -5.86
C ASP A 174 9.13 -13.64 -5.28
N VAL A 175 8.39 -12.81 -6.03
CA VAL A 175 7.21 -12.14 -5.50
C VAL A 175 5.98 -12.35 -6.38
N TYR A 176 4.82 -12.31 -5.73
CA TYR A 176 3.50 -12.19 -6.36
C TYR A 176 2.86 -10.88 -5.92
N ILE A 177 2.35 -10.10 -6.86
CA ILE A 177 1.81 -8.76 -6.61
C ILE A 177 0.36 -8.71 -7.12
N CYS A 178 -0.57 -8.27 -6.26
CA CYS A 178 -1.95 -8.01 -6.66
C CYS A 178 -2.55 -6.86 -5.82
N ASN A 179 -3.80 -6.52 -6.09
CA ASN A 179 -4.57 -5.56 -5.31
C ASN A 179 -5.78 -6.25 -4.64
N VAL A 180 -6.35 -5.61 -3.61
CA VAL A 180 -7.60 -6.04 -2.97
C VAL A 180 -8.72 -6.11 -4.00
N ILE A 181 -8.95 -5.03 -4.75
CA ILE A 181 -9.92 -5.00 -5.84
C ILE A 181 -9.23 -5.13 -7.21
N LYS A 182 -9.99 -5.63 -8.20
CA LYS A 182 -9.45 -5.97 -9.53
C LYS A 182 -9.81 -4.97 -10.62
N CYS A 183 -10.59 -3.96 -10.29
CA CYS A 183 -11.04 -2.91 -11.20
C CYS A 183 -10.65 -1.54 -10.66
N LYS A 184 -10.31 -0.61 -11.55
CA LYS A 184 -9.95 0.76 -11.18
C LYS A 184 -11.19 1.55 -10.73
N PRO A 185 -11.17 2.18 -9.53
CA PRO A 185 -12.23 3.12 -9.14
C PRO A 185 -12.19 4.40 -9.99
N PRO A 186 -13.35 5.02 -10.27
CA PRO A 186 -13.41 6.29 -10.97
C PRO A 186 -12.55 7.36 -10.29
N TYR A 187 -11.81 8.14 -11.10
CA TYR A 187 -10.95 9.23 -10.61
C TYR A 187 -9.91 8.81 -9.56
N ASN A 188 -9.54 7.52 -9.53
CA ASN A 188 -8.65 6.92 -8.52
C ASN A 188 -9.11 7.21 -7.07
N ARG A 189 -10.44 7.24 -6.82
CA ARG A 189 -10.97 7.32 -5.47
C ARG A 189 -10.64 6.05 -4.67
N ASN A 190 -10.74 6.14 -3.38
CA ASN A 190 -10.62 4.95 -2.54
C ASN A 190 -11.74 3.96 -2.85
N PRO A 191 -11.49 2.63 -2.73
CA PRO A 191 -12.53 1.62 -2.82
C PRO A 191 -13.61 1.81 -1.76
N GLU A 192 -14.84 1.51 -2.10
CA GLU A 192 -15.93 1.45 -1.15
C GLU A 192 -16.03 0.06 -0.50
N SER A 193 -16.60 -0.01 0.72
CA SER A 193 -16.65 -1.27 1.48
C SER A 193 -17.40 -2.37 0.72
N HIS A 194 -18.46 -2.05 -0.03
CA HIS A 194 -19.17 -3.04 -0.82
C HIS A 194 -18.33 -3.56 -2.00
N GLU A 195 -17.51 -2.71 -2.65
CA GLU A 195 -16.61 -3.10 -3.73
C GLU A 195 -15.53 -4.06 -3.24
N VAL A 196 -14.95 -3.76 -2.07
CA VAL A 196 -14.00 -4.64 -1.39
C VAL A 196 -14.65 -6.00 -1.08
N ASN A 197 -15.86 -6.00 -0.51
CA ASN A 197 -16.57 -7.22 -0.17
C ASN A 197 -16.88 -8.08 -1.41
N MET A 198 -17.30 -7.47 -2.52
CA MET A 198 -17.55 -8.20 -3.78
C MET A 198 -16.29 -8.80 -4.39
N CYS A 199 -15.13 -8.15 -4.21
CA CYS A 199 -13.84 -8.65 -4.70
C CYS A 199 -13.11 -9.60 -3.74
N ASN A 200 -13.50 -9.66 -2.47
CA ASN A 200 -12.74 -10.37 -1.43
C ASN A 200 -12.52 -11.86 -1.74
N ASN A 201 -13.51 -12.55 -2.33
CA ASN A 201 -13.37 -13.95 -2.71
C ASN A 201 -12.26 -14.19 -3.73
N TYR A 202 -12.03 -13.26 -4.64
CA TYR A 202 -10.93 -13.33 -5.60
C TYR A 202 -9.58 -13.19 -4.91
N LEU A 203 -9.45 -12.25 -3.98
CA LEU A 203 -8.23 -12.08 -3.18
C LEU A 203 -7.93 -13.33 -2.35
N LEU A 204 -8.93 -13.87 -1.65
CA LEU A 204 -8.77 -15.09 -0.84
C LEU A 204 -8.44 -16.32 -1.70
N SER A 205 -8.99 -16.41 -2.92
CA SER A 205 -8.63 -17.45 -3.89
C SER A 205 -7.18 -17.32 -4.36
N GLN A 206 -6.72 -16.08 -4.63
CA GLN A 206 -5.31 -15.83 -4.96
C GLN A 206 -4.37 -16.25 -3.82
N ILE A 207 -4.66 -15.88 -2.57
CA ILE A 207 -3.87 -16.31 -1.41
C ILE A 207 -3.84 -17.83 -1.29
N ASN A 208 -4.97 -18.49 -1.51
CA ASN A 208 -5.08 -19.96 -1.46
C ASN A 208 -4.31 -20.66 -2.57
N LEU A 209 -4.24 -20.08 -3.78
CA LEU A 209 -3.54 -20.65 -4.93
C LEU A 209 -2.04 -20.39 -4.87
N VAL A 210 -1.61 -19.18 -4.47
CA VAL A 210 -0.19 -18.82 -4.32
C VAL A 210 0.44 -19.54 -3.13
N LYS A 211 -0.30 -19.67 -2.02
CA LYS A 211 0.18 -20.22 -0.73
C LYS A 211 1.46 -19.53 -0.24
N PRO A 212 1.48 -18.20 -0.14
CA PRO A 212 2.68 -17.48 0.23
C PRO A 212 3.11 -17.82 1.66
N GLN A 213 4.40 -17.73 1.94
CA GLN A 213 4.94 -17.87 3.29
C GLN A 213 4.87 -16.57 4.11
N ILE A 214 4.72 -15.41 3.43
CA ILE A 214 4.54 -14.10 4.03
C ILE A 214 3.75 -13.17 3.11
N ILE A 215 2.94 -12.30 3.70
CA ILE A 215 2.17 -11.28 3.00
C ILE A 215 2.62 -9.89 3.46
N ILE A 216 2.82 -8.98 2.51
CA ILE A 216 3.07 -7.55 2.76
C ILE A 216 1.82 -6.78 2.35
N ALA A 217 1.12 -6.21 3.33
CA ALA A 217 -0.06 -5.37 3.12
C ALA A 217 0.37 -3.92 2.90
N LEU A 218 0.14 -3.40 1.70
CA LEU A 218 0.54 -2.07 1.29
C LEU A 218 -0.57 -1.04 1.58
N GLY A 219 -0.46 -0.33 2.70
CA GLY A 219 -1.38 0.74 3.09
C GLY A 219 -2.65 0.28 3.79
N ARG A 220 -3.54 1.26 4.03
CA ARG A 220 -4.71 1.08 4.88
C ARG A 220 -5.71 0.06 4.33
N PHE A 221 -6.08 0.16 3.07
CA PHE A 221 -7.15 -0.68 2.51
C PHE A 221 -6.74 -2.15 2.41
N ALA A 222 -5.48 -2.42 2.05
CA ALA A 222 -4.95 -3.77 2.05
C ALA A 222 -4.91 -4.37 3.46
N SER A 223 -4.43 -3.61 4.45
CA SER A 223 -4.39 -4.10 5.84
C SER A 223 -5.79 -4.30 6.43
N GLN A 224 -6.73 -3.39 6.18
CA GLN A 224 -8.11 -3.51 6.66
C GLN A 224 -8.83 -4.72 6.04
N ALA A 225 -8.67 -4.93 4.72
CA ALA A 225 -9.27 -6.06 4.02
C ALA A 225 -8.72 -7.42 4.51
N LEU A 226 -7.42 -7.50 4.80
CA LEU A 226 -6.77 -8.74 5.25
C LEU A 226 -6.98 -9.04 6.72
N LEU A 227 -6.99 -8.00 7.57
CA LEU A 227 -7.03 -8.15 9.02
C LEU A 227 -8.42 -7.90 9.62
N SER A 228 -9.41 -7.58 8.79
CA SER A 228 -10.77 -7.20 9.23
C SER A 228 -10.75 -6.14 10.33
N SER A 229 -9.89 -5.13 10.19
CA SER A 229 -9.60 -4.11 11.19
C SER A 229 -9.79 -2.71 10.61
N ASP A 230 -10.44 -1.81 11.34
CA ASP A 230 -10.61 -0.40 10.95
C ASP A 230 -9.44 0.49 11.37
N LEU A 231 -8.39 -0.08 11.97
CA LEU A 231 -7.24 0.67 12.43
C LEU A 231 -6.45 1.28 11.26
N ALA A 232 -5.89 2.44 11.52
CA ALA A 232 -5.01 3.11 10.55
C ALA A 232 -3.66 2.37 10.44
N THR A 233 -3.00 2.49 9.27
CA THR A 233 -1.72 1.84 8.96
C THR A 233 -0.66 2.06 10.04
N ASN A 234 -0.56 3.28 10.60
CA ASN A 234 0.41 3.62 11.65
C ASN A 234 0.18 2.89 12.98
N LYS A 235 -1.00 2.31 13.20
CA LYS A 235 -1.31 1.48 14.38
C LYS A 235 -1.06 -0.01 14.13
N LEU A 236 -1.03 -0.43 12.88
CA LEU A 236 -0.84 -1.83 12.47
C LEU A 236 0.61 -2.13 12.04
N ARG A 237 1.37 -1.12 11.58
CA ARG A 237 2.77 -1.31 11.17
C ARG A 237 3.69 -1.62 12.35
N GLY A 238 4.86 -2.17 12.06
CA GLY A 238 5.87 -2.53 13.06
C GLY A 238 5.52 -3.75 13.91
N GLN A 239 4.45 -4.48 13.56
CA GLN A 239 3.96 -5.67 14.23
C GLN A 239 3.75 -6.82 13.24
N VAL A 240 3.79 -8.05 13.73
CA VAL A 240 3.47 -9.25 12.95
C VAL A 240 2.02 -9.61 13.19
N HIS A 241 1.23 -9.57 12.14
CA HIS A 241 -0.14 -10.06 12.13
C HIS A 241 -0.20 -11.42 11.43
N SER A 242 -1.36 -12.04 11.36
CA SER A 242 -1.53 -13.29 10.62
C SER A 242 -2.92 -13.41 9.98
N ILE A 243 -2.97 -14.11 8.84
CA ILE A 243 -4.20 -14.57 8.20
C ILE A 243 -4.01 -16.04 7.83
N LYS A 244 -4.89 -16.94 8.29
CA LYS A 244 -4.79 -18.40 8.03
C LYS A 244 -3.37 -18.96 8.31
N ASN A 245 -2.75 -18.56 9.41
CA ASN A 245 -1.37 -18.91 9.80
C ASN A 245 -0.27 -18.34 8.88
N ILE A 246 -0.59 -17.50 7.92
CA ILE A 246 0.40 -16.79 7.09
C ILE A 246 0.72 -15.46 7.77
N PRO A 247 1.98 -15.16 8.10
CA PRO A 247 2.37 -13.87 8.67
C PRO A 247 2.08 -12.72 7.71
N VAL A 248 1.54 -11.63 8.25
CA VAL A 248 1.21 -10.40 7.53
C VAL A 248 1.98 -9.24 8.14
N ILE A 249 2.75 -8.54 7.34
CA ILE A 249 3.41 -7.29 7.73
C ILE A 249 2.72 -6.14 7.02
N VAL A 250 2.30 -5.15 7.80
CA VAL A 250 1.67 -3.93 7.29
C VAL A 250 2.72 -2.85 7.10
N THR A 251 2.72 -2.18 5.95
CA THR A 251 3.55 -1.01 5.68
C THR A 251 2.79 0.05 4.91
N TYR A 252 3.41 1.21 4.67
CA TYR A 252 2.80 2.27 3.88
C TYR A 252 2.70 1.92 2.40
N HIS A 253 1.62 2.38 1.75
CA HIS A 253 1.46 2.23 0.31
C HIS A 253 2.51 3.07 -0.45
N PRO A 254 3.12 2.56 -1.54
CA PRO A 254 4.12 3.31 -2.31
C PRO A 254 3.65 4.69 -2.78
N ALA A 255 2.39 4.84 -3.17
CA ALA A 255 1.82 6.14 -3.53
C ALA A 255 1.83 7.15 -2.37
N TYR A 256 1.70 6.70 -1.12
CA TYR A 256 1.85 7.55 0.06
C TYR A 256 3.32 7.95 0.26
N LEU A 257 4.26 7.03 0.07
CA LEU A 257 5.71 7.27 0.22
C LEU A 257 6.27 8.23 -0.84
N LEU A 258 5.65 8.29 -2.03
CA LEU A 258 5.99 9.29 -3.05
C LEU A 258 5.66 10.71 -2.61
N ARG A 259 4.61 10.89 -1.81
CA ARG A 259 4.17 12.20 -1.28
C ARG A 259 4.78 12.51 0.09
N ASN A 260 5.21 11.50 0.84
CA ASN A 260 5.71 11.60 2.22
C ASN A 260 7.05 10.89 2.35
N VAL A 261 8.10 11.55 1.90
CA VAL A 261 9.46 10.97 1.81
C VAL A 261 9.97 10.53 3.19
N ALA A 262 9.67 11.28 4.26
CA ALA A 262 10.07 10.92 5.63
C ALA A 262 9.55 9.55 6.08
N ALA A 263 8.38 9.13 5.62
CA ALA A 263 7.79 7.82 5.95
C ALA A 263 8.50 6.62 5.29
N LYS A 264 9.44 6.87 4.36
CA LYS A 264 10.23 5.81 3.74
C LYS A 264 11.10 5.06 4.74
N LYS A 265 11.60 5.75 5.76
CA LYS A 265 12.35 5.13 6.86
C LYS A 265 11.50 4.08 7.57
N ASP A 266 10.29 4.46 7.92
CA ASP A 266 9.35 3.57 8.61
C ASP A 266 8.99 2.35 7.74
N ALA A 267 8.72 2.58 6.44
CA ALA A 267 8.46 1.49 5.51
C ALA A 267 9.66 0.52 5.40
N TRP A 268 10.88 1.03 5.43
CA TRP A 268 12.07 0.18 5.43
C TRP A 268 12.20 -0.65 6.70
N GLU A 269 11.88 -0.10 7.87
CA GLU A 269 11.83 -0.84 9.14
C GLU A 269 10.80 -1.99 9.07
N ASP A 270 9.64 -1.77 8.47
CA ASP A 270 8.61 -2.80 8.26
C ASP A 270 9.11 -3.92 7.33
N LEU A 271 9.79 -3.56 6.22
CA LEU A 271 10.36 -4.56 5.31
C LEU A 271 11.50 -5.37 5.94
N GLN A 272 12.30 -4.74 6.80
CA GLN A 272 13.31 -5.46 7.59
C GLN A 272 12.67 -6.44 8.58
N LEU A 273 11.55 -6.06 9.20
CA LEU A 273 10.78 -6.97 10.05
C LEU A 273 10.27 -8.16 9.25
N ALA A 274 9.73 -7.91 8.04
CA ALA A 274 9.25 -8.96 7.15
C ALA A 274 10.36 -9.96 6.79
N MET A 275 11.55 -9.48 6.43
CA MET A 275 12.70 -10.35 6.13
C MET A 275 13.14 -11.18 7.35
N LYS A 276 13.11 -10.61 8.56
CA LYS A 276 13.42 -11.35 9.80
C LYS A 276 12.40 -12.47 10.05
N VAL A 277 11.12 -12.17 9.91
CA VAL A 277 10.02 -13.15 10.10
C VAL A 277 10.14 -14.29 9.09
N PHE A 278 10.36 -13.97 7.82
CA PHE A 278 10.51 -14.94 6.74
C PHE A 278 11.68 -15.89 7.02
N ASN A 279 12.88 -15.36 7.29
CA ASN A 279 14.08 -16.17 7.56
C ASN A 279 13.93 -17.04 8.83
N SER A 280 13.22 -16.55 9.85
CA SER A 280 12.97 -17.32 11.06
C SER A 280 12.04 -18.52 10.84
N ASN A 281 11.15 -18.44 9.86
CA ASN A 281 10.25 -19.54 9.50
C ASN A 281 10.92 -20.55 8.57
N GLU A 282 11.81 -20.13 7.67
CA GLU A 282 12.58 -21.07 6.83
C GLU A 282 13.53 -21.96 7.65
N ASN A 283 14.09 -21.45 8.76
CA ASN A 283 14.97 -22.21 9.65
C ASN A 283 14.22 -23.22 10.54
N LYS A 284 12.89 -23.23 10.55
CA LYS A 284 12.07 -24.17 11.34
C LYS A 284 11.51 -25.35 10.51
N ASN A 285 11.60 -25.25 9.20
CA ASN A 285 11.19 -26.31 8.24
C ASN A 285 12.42 -27.02 7.68
#